data_59b8e00dcceb4e488fc1e1af0145789b
#
_entry.id   59b8e00dcceb4e488fc1e1af0145789b
#
_cell.length_a   1.000
_cell.length_b   1.000
_cell.length_c   1.000
_cell.angle_alpha   90.00
_cell.angle_beta   90.00
_cell.angle_gamma   90.00
#
_symmetry.space_group_name_H-M   'P 1'
#
loop_
_entity.id
_entity.type
_entity.pdbx_description
1 polymer ?
#
loop_
_entity_poly.entity_id
_entity_poly.type
_entity_poly.pdbx_seq_one_letter_code
_entity_poly.pdbx_strand_id
1 'polypeptide(L)'
;MKVQPPIIHLLILFMIALASGFYSVKTVRDLESVNKLKVEVVRQEANMIKLDDLSREMPRLSNEAVRYSNTLPADEYEVANFTAVVERFAKESGLTISNHFDDFPKQVDIAGKNMLGLGMEITLEGSFQGLTSFFSKLSSMQYFFKVDKITILKHEVKTGVKAIVNGSLIMGVEKK
;
A
#
# COMPACT_ATOMS: atom_id res chain seq x y z
N MET A 1 -14.18 -77.20 24.97
CA MET A 1 -13.29 -76.61 23.99
C MET A 1 -12.58 -75.44 24.65
N LYS A 2 -11.28 -75.57 24.93
CA LYS A 2 -10.50 -74.47 25.53
C LYS A 2 -10.15 -73.44 24.38
N VAL A 3 -10.74 -72.26 24.48
CA VAL A 3 -10.43 -71.17 23.59
C VAL A 3 -8.93 -70.81 23.75
N GLN A 4 -8.22 -70.89 22.68
CA GLN A 4 -6.77 -70.73 22.66
C GLN A 4 -6.36 -69.33 23.09
N PRO A 5 -5.54 -69.18 24.15
CA PRO A 5 -5.11 -67.88 24.67
C PRO A 5 -4.34 -67.01 23.68
N PRO A 6 -3.66 -67.49 22.59
CA PRO A 6 -2.89 -66.63 21.70
C PRO A 6 -3.73 -65.66 20.87
N ILE A 7 -4.98 -66.02 20.51
CA ILE A 7 -5.84 -65.16 19.67
C ILE A 7 -6.28 -63.90 20.42
N ILE A 8 -6.56 -64.01 21.70
CA ILE A 8 -6.98 -62.87 22.53
C ILE A 8 -5.81 -61.87 22.69
N HIS A 9 -4.60 -62.36 22.90
CA HIS A 9 -3.40 -61.50 22.99
C HIS A 9 -3.11 -60.77 21.68
N LEU A 10 -3.29 -61.42 20.54
CA LEU A 10 -3.11 -60.82 19.22
C LEU A 10 -4.15 -59.71 18.95
N LEU A 11 -5.40 -59.90 19.39
CA LEU A 11 -6.47 -58.94 19.28
C LEU A 11 -6.23 -57.70 20.15
N ILE A 12 -5.73 -57.91 21.37
CA ILE A 12 -5.36 -56.80 22.28
C ILE A 12 -4.19 -56.00 21.71
N LEU A 13 -3.15 -56.63 21.18
CA LEU A 13 -2.01 -55.98 20.54
C LEU A 13 -2.44 -55.15 19.32
N PHE A 14 -3.36 -55.67 18.51
CA PHE A 14 -3.89 -54.95 17.35
C PHE A 14 -4.71 -53.72 17.76
N MET A 15 -5.52 -53.79 18.81
CA MET A 15 -6.28 -52.67 19.38
C MET A 15 -5.34 -51.58 19.91
N ILE A 16 -4.26 -51.94 20.60
CA ILE A 16 -3.28 -51.00 21.14
C ILE A 16 -2.54 -50.30 19.98
N ALA A 17 -2.18 -51.03 18.91
CA ALA A 17 -1.54 -50.47 17.74
C ALA A 17 -2.44 -49.46 16.97
N LEU A 18 -3.73 -49.78 16.84
CA LEU A 18 -4.72 -48.85 16.26
C LEU A 18 -4.92 -47.59 17.12
N ALA A 19 -5.03 -47.77 18.45
CA ALA A 19 -5.17 -46.62 19.35
C ALA A 19 -3.93 -45.71 19.33
N SER A 20 -2.73 -46.28 19.34
CA SER A 20 -1.48 -45.49 19.27
C SER A 20 -1.33 -44.75 17.93
N GLY A 21 -1.71 -45.38 16.82
CA GLY A 21 -1.74 -44.72 15.49
C GLY A 21 -2.70 -43.54 15.46
N PHE A 22 -3.89 -43.70 16.01
CA PHE A 22 -4.89 -42.61 16.05
C PHE A 22 -4.43 -41.42 16.90
N TYR A 23 -3.82 -41.69 18.07
CA TYR A 23 -3.26 -40.62 18.91
C TYR A 23 -2.10 -39.89 18.24
N SER A 24 -1.22 -40.58 17.51
CA SER A 24 -0.11 -39.98 16.81
C SER A 24 -0.58 -38.99 15.71
N VAL A 25 -1.59 -39.39 14.94
CA VAL A 25 -2.15 -38.50 13.88
C VAL A 25 -2.82 -37.25 14.48
N LYS A 26 -3.51 -37.42 15.60
CA LYS A 26 -4.16 -36.31 16.31
C LYS A 26 -3.12 -35.31 16.84
N THR A 27 -2.06 -35.79 17.46
CA THR A 27 -0.98 -34.98 18.03
C THR A 27 -0.24 -34.15 16.93
N VAL A 28 -0.02 -34.75 15.76
CA VAL A 28 0.61 -34.03 14.63
C VAL A 28 -0.29 -32.91 14.11
N ARG A 29 -1.60 -33.13 14.00
CA ARG A 29 -2.56 -32.07 13.60
C ARG A 29 -2.65 -30.94 14.61
N ASP A 30 -2.61 -31.27 15.90
CA ASP A 30 -2.65 -30.27 16.97
C ASP A 30 -1.36 -29.43 16.98
N LEU A 31 -0.20 -30.02 16.71
CA LEU A 31 1.07 -29.31 16.54
C LEU A 31 1.08 -28.37 15.32
N GLU A 32 0.50 -28.78 14.19
CA GLU A 32 0.37 -27.90 13.03
C GLU A 32 -0.54 -26.70 13.30
N SER A 33 -1.66 -26.91 14.02
CA SER A 33 -2.56 -25.80 14.38
C SER A 33 -1.91 -24.83 15.36
N VAL A 34 -1.15 -25.31 16.33
CA VAL A 34 -0.37 -24.47 17.25
C VAL A 34 0.70 -23.67 16.52
N ASN A 35 1.39 -24.27 15.56
CA ASN A 35 2.37 -23.54 14.73
C ASN A 35 1.71 -22.46 13.87
N LYS A 36 0.56 -22.72 13.26
CA LYS A 36 -0.20 -21.72 12.51
C LYS A 36 -0.65 -20.56 13.39
N LEU A 37 -1.17 -20.85 14.58
CA LEU A 37 -1.55 -19.83 15.57
C LEU A 37 -0.34 -18.99 16.02
N LYS A 38 0.81 -19.62 16.24
CA LYS A 38 2.04 -18.92 16.64
C LYS A 38 2.53 -17.96 15.56
N VAL A 39 2.50 -18.38 14.28
CA VAL A 39 2.84 -17.52 13.14
C VAL A 39 1.87 -16.34 13.01
N GLU A 40 0.57 -16.57 13.23
CA GLU A 40 -0.44 -15.50 13.17
C GLU A 40 -0.30 -14.51 14.32
N VAL A 41 0.00 -14.97 15.55
CA VAL A 41 0.29 -14.08 16.69
C VAL A 41 1.52 -13.20 16.43
N VAL A 42 2.62 -13.79 15.94
CA VAL A 42 3.84 -13.02 15.58
C VAL A 42 3.54 -12.00 14.48
N ARG A 43 2.70 -12.35 13.51
CA ARG A 43 2.26 -11.42 12.46
C ARG A 43 1.39 -10.28 13.00
N GLN A 44 0.50 -10.58 13.95
CA GLN A 44 -0.33 -9.56 14.60
C GLN A 44 0.50 -8.63 15.49
N GLU A 45 1.49 -9.17 16.24
CA GLU A 45 2.43 -8.35 17.00
C GLU A 45 3.26 -7.43 16.10
N ALA A 46 3.77 -7.93 14.97
CA ALA A 46 4.49 -7.11 14.00
C ALA A 46 3.61 -6.01 13.40
N ASN A 47 2.33 -6.27 13.16
CA ASN A 47 1.38 -5.27 12.69
C ASN A 47 1.03 -4.24 13.78
N MET A 48 0.93 -4.64 15.05
CA MET A 48 0.72 -3.72 16.16
C MET A 48 1.91 -2.78 16.38
N ILE A 49 3.15 -3.28 16.27
CA ILE A 49 4.35 -2.46 16.35
C ILE A 49 4.36 -1.41 15.22
N LYS A 50 4.00 -1.81 13.99
CA LYS A 50 3.88 -0.86 12.87
C LYS A 50 2.79 0.18 13.08
N LEU A 51 1.67 -0.17 13.70
CA LEU A 51 0.60 0.77 14.05
C LEU A 51 1.03 1.74 15.16
N ASP A 52 1.80 1.29 16.14
CA ASP A 52 2.35 2.14 17.20
C ASP A 52 3.38 3.12 16.65
N ASP A 53 4.27 2.68 15.75
CA ASP A 53 5.23 3.54 15.06
C ASP A 53 4.51 4.59 14.18
N LEU A 54 3.50 4.18 13.41
CA LEU A 54 2.66 5.09 12.62
C LEU A 54 1.90 6.08 13.52
N SER A 55 1.39 5.63 14.66
CA SER A 55 0.70 6.49 15.63
C SER A 55 1.63 7.52 16.26
N ARG A 56 2.90 7.21 16.47
CA ARG A 56 3.92 8.14 16.96
C ARG A 56 4.39 9.12 15.88
N GLU A 57 4.41 8.69 14.62
CA GLU A 57 4.75 9.56 13.49
C GLU A 57 3.61 10.50 13.09
N MET A 58 2.35 10.14 13.34
CA MET A 58 1.18 10.99 13.02
C MET A 58 1.26 12.42 13.58
N PRO A 59 1.64 12.68 14.86
CA PRO A 59 1.77 14.03 15.36
C PRO A 59 2.89 14.82 14.66
N ARG A 60 3.95 14.13 14.22
CA ARG A 60 5.05 14.73 13.50
C ARG A 60 4.64 15.14 12.09
N LEU A 61 3.94 14.25 11.39
CA LEU A 61 3.34 14.51 10.08
C LEU A 61 2.25 15.60 10.15
N SER A 62 1.47 15.65 11.24
CA SER A 62 0.48 16.70 11.47
C SER A 62 1.14 18.08 11.65
N ASN A 63 2.25 18.18 12.38
CA ASN A 63 3.00 19.41 12.55
C ASN A 63 3.73 19.85 11.27
N GLU A 64 4.20 18.91 10.47
CA GLU A 64 4.75 19.19 9.14
C GLU A 64 3.63 19.63 8.18
N ALA A 65 2.47 18.99 8.18
CA ALA A 65 1.33 19.41 7.37
C ALA A 65 0.86 20.83 7.71
N VAL A 66 0.92 21.25 8.99
CA VAL A 66 0.62 22.65 9.40
C VAL A 66 1.72 23.61 8.89
N ARG A 67 2.98 23.20 8.85
CA ARG A 67 4.05 24.00 8.23
C ARG A 67 3.86 24.13 6.72
N TYR A 68 3.43 23.07 6.04
CA TYR A 68 3.15 23.10 4.61
C TYR A 68 1.82 23.82 4.28
N SER A 69 0.90 23.99 5.20
CA SER A 69 -0.36 24.73 4.95
C SER A 69 -0.14 26.19 4.54
N ASN A 70 1.04 26.77 4.86
CA ASN A 70 1.41 28.12 4.43
C ASN A 70 2.05 28.16 3.02
N THR A 71 2.33 27.00 2.42
CA THR A 71 2.93 26.83 1.09
C THR A 71 2.00 26.11 0.11
N LEU A 72 0.73 25.89 0.50
CA LEU A 72 -0.25 25.25 -0.38
C LEU A 72 -0.71 26.26 -1.44
N PRO A 73 -0.84 25.82 -2.71
CA PRO A 73 -1.32 26.67 -3.79
C PRO A 73 -2.71 27.24 -3.44
N ALA A 74 -2.84 28.54 -3.45
CA ALA A 74 -4.08 29.24 -3.08
C ALA A 74 -4.82 29.77 -4.33
N ASP A 75 -4.16 29.85 -5.47
CA ASP A 75 -4.69 30.47 -6.68
C ASP A 75 -4.31 29.70 -7.96
N GLU A 76 -4.88 30.12 -9.07
CA GLU A 76 -4.64 29.53 -10.39
C GLU A 76 -3.16 29.67 -10.85
N TYR A 77 -2.48 30.71 -10.43
CA TYR A 77 -1.06 30.94 -10.78
C TYR A 77 -0.17 29.86 -10.16
N GLU A 78 -0.43 29.50 -8.91
CA GLU A 78 0.32 28.45 -8.22
C GLU A 78 0.00 27.06 -8.78
N VAL A 79 -1.23 26.82 -9.24
CA VAL A 79 -1.59 25.59 -9.97
C VAL A 79 -0.83 25.51 -11.31
N ALA A 80 -0.72 26.62 -12.04
CA ALA A 80 0.07 26.68 -13.28
C ALA A 80 1.57 26.43 -13.01
N ASN A 81 2.13 26.97 -11.92
CA ASN A 81 3.50 26.70 -11.51
C ASN A 81 3.72 25.22 -11.16
N PHE A 82 2.79 24.61 -10.43
CA PHE A 82 2.83 23.17 -10.16
C PHE A 82 2.88 22.36 -11.47
N THR A 83 2.00 22.69 -12.42
CA THR A 83 1.95 22.02 -13.74
C THR A 83 3.28 22.15 -14.46
N ALA A 84 3.86 23.35 -14.52
CA ALA A 84 5.16 23.59 -15.16
C ALA A 84 6.30 22.78 -14.51
N VAL A 85 6.28 22.62 -13.18
CA VAL A 85 7.25 21.78 -12.44
C VAL A 85 7.09 20.32 -12.81
N VAL A 86 5.85 19.79 -12.83
CA VAL A 86 5.55 18.41 -13.18
C VAL A 86 5.95 18.09 -14.61
N GLU A 87 5.66 18.98 -15.56
CA GLU A 87 6.08 18.86 -16.98
C GLU A 87 7.60 18.87 -17.13
N ARG A 88 8.29 19.73 -16.41
CA ARG A 88 9.76 19.75 -16.39
C ARG A 88 10.31 18.42 -15.87
N PHE A 89 9.78 17.86 -14.77
CA PHE A 89 10.22 16.59 -14.25
C PHE A 89 10.01 15.44 -15.22
N ALA A 90 8.88 15.42 -15.93
CA ALA A 90 8.61 14.45 -16.98
C ALA A 90 9.64 14.55 -18.12
N LYS A 91 9.89 15.77 -18.64
CA LYS A 91 10.86 16.04 -19.70
C LYS A 91 12.28 15.62 -19.30
N GLU A 92 12.72 15.98 -18.10
CA GLU A 92 14.03 15.62 -17.56
C GLU A 92 14.19 14.11 -17.35
N SER A 93 13.07 13.40 -17.16
CA SER A 93 13.01 11.93 -17.02
C SER A 93 12.83 11.22 -18.37
N GLY A 94 12.79 11.95 -19.48
CA GLY A 94 12.62 11.39 -20.82
C GLY A 94 11.21 10.84 -21.06
N LEU A 95 10.19 11.42 -20.42
CA LEU A 95 8.79 11.03 -20.54
C LEU A 95 8.00 12.06 -21.34
N THR A 96 7.03 11.58 -22.08
CA THR A 96 5.93 12.42 -22.62
C THR A 96 4.84 12.50 -21.56
N ILE A 97 4.26 13.68 -21.36
CA ILE A 97 3.24 13.93 -20.34
C ILE A 97 2.01 14.58 -20.96
N SER A 98 0.84 14.22 -20.43
CA SER A 98 -0.43 14.91 -20.64
C SER A 98 -1.14 15.04 -19.30
N ASN A 99 -1.62 16.24 -18.99
CA ASN A 99 -2.28 16.57 -17.74
C ASN A 99 -3.74 16.92 -18.01
N HIS A 100 -4.62 16.48 -17.12
CA HIS A 100 -6.02 16.85 -17.10
C HIS A 100 -6.43 17.18 -15.66
N PHE A 101 -7.05 18.35 -15.45
CA PHE A 101 -7.55 18.78 -14.16
C PHE A 101 -9.07 18.65 -14.11
N ASP A 102 -9.58 18.39 -12.91
CA ASP A 102 -11.02 18.52 -12.62
C ASP A 102 -11.41 20.02 -12.71
N ASP A 103 -12.65 20.28 -13.13
CA ASP A 103 -13.16 21.66 -13.28
C ASP A 103 -13.26 22.41 -11.95
N PHE A 104 -13.44 21.69 -10.83
CA PHE A 104 -13.63 22.28 -9.51
C PHE A 104 -12.88 21.52 -8.43
N PRO A 105 -12.31 22.26 -7.44
CA PRO A 105 -11.75 21.64 -6.25
C PRO A 105 -12.81 20.89 -5.45
N LYS A 106 -12.43 19.76 -4.85
CA LYS A 106 -13.26 18.89 -4.01
C LYS A 106 -12.68 18.76 -2.62
N GLN A 107 -13.50 18.34 -1.66
CA GLN A 107 -12.99 17.97 -0.34
C GLN A 107 -12.25 16.63 -0.44
N VAL A 108 -11.02 16.61 0.09
CA VAL A 108 -10.14 15.45 0.13
C VAL A 108 -9.77 15.19 1.58
N ASP A 109 -10.00 13.97 2.05
CA ASP A 109 -9.55 13.55 3.38
C ASP A 109 -8.04 13.28 3.38
N ILE A 110 -7.35 13.95 4.29
CA ILE A 110 -5.92 13.74 4.55
C ILE A 110 -5.74 13.53 6.05
N ALA A 111 -5.51 12.28 6.44
CA ALA A 111 -5.31 11.88 7.83
C ALA A 111 -6.43 12.37 8.77
N GLY A 112 -7.70 12.26 8.34
CA GLY A 112 -8.88 12.65 9.12
C GLY A 112 -9.19 14.15 9.07
N LYS A 113 -8.51 14.93 8.24
CA LYS A 113 -8.78 16.34 7.99
C LYS A 113 -9.29 16.55 6.57
N ASN A 114 -10.44 17.20 6.44
CA ASN A 114 -10.96 17.59 5.13
C ASN A 114 -10.22 18.84 4.64
N MET A 115 -9.51 18.70 3.52
CA MET A 115 -8.80 19.79 2.84
C MET A 115 -9.38 19.98 1.45
N LEU A 116 -9.19 21.15 0.88
CA LEU A 116 -9.56 21.40 -0.52
C LEU A 116 -8.49 20.78 -1.42
N GLY A 117 -8.89 20.03 -2.43
CA GLY A 117 -7.97 19.43 -3.40
C GLY A 117 -8.50 19.55 -4.82
N LEU A 118 -7.65 19.95 -5.74
CA LEU A 118 -7.94 19.95 -7.17
C LEU A 118 -7.54 18.60 -7.76
N GLY A 119 -8.53 17.84 -8.23
CA GLY A 119 -8.30 16.54 -8.86
C GLY A 119 -7.50 16.67 -10.14
N MET A 120 -6.58 15.73 -10.36
CA MET A 120 -5.71 15.73 -11.54
C MET A 120 -5.43 14.30 -12.00
N GLU A 121 -5.49 14.11 -13.31
CA GLU A 121 -4.98 12.93 -13.99
C GLU A 121 -3.72 13.28 -14.78
N ILE A 122 -2.64 12.55 -14.51
CA ILE A 122 -1.36 12.68 -15.22
C ILE A 122 -1.13 11.40 -16.02
N THR A 123 -1.08 11.51 -17.33
CA THR A 123 -0.68 10.44 -18.23
C THR A 123 0.79 10.62 -18.62
N LEU A 124 1.60 9.57 -18.38
CA LEU A 124 3.04 9.53 -18.64
C LEU A 124 3.35 8.40 -19.61
N GLU A 125 4.14 8.65 -20.65
CA GLU A 125 4.57 7.62 -21.60
C GLU A 125 6.09 7.67 -21.78
N GLY A 126 6.76 6.49 -21.70
CA GLY A 126 8.20 6.38 -21.88
C GLY A 126 8.79 5.11 -21.28
N SER A 127 10.05 5.16 -20.85
CA SER A 127 10.72 4.02 -20.24
C SER A 127 10.30 3.81 -18.77
N PHE A 128 10.37 2.59 -18.27
CA PHE A 128 10.13 2.30 -16.85
C PHE A 128 11.14 3.03 -15.94
N GLN A 129 12.40 3.15 -16.38
CA GLN A 129 13.42 3.90 -15.65
C GLN A 129 13.07 5.39 -15.56
N GLY A 130 12.54 5.97 -16.65
CA GLY A 130 12.02 7.34 -16.67
C GLY A 130 10.90 7.54 -15.64
N LEU A 131 9.94 6.60 -15.57
CA LEU A 131 8.87 6.65 -14.55
C LEU A 131 9.42 6.66 -13.13
N THR A 132 10.38 5.78 -12.82
CA THR A 132 11.00 5.72 -11.49
C THR A 132 11.69 7.04 -11.14
N SER A 133 12.44 7.64 -12.09
CA SER A 133 13.08 8.95 -11.95
C SER A 133 12.06 10.05 -11.71
N PHE A 134 10.97 10.05 -12.46
CA PHE A 134 9.88 11.02 -12.33
C PHE A 134 9.24 10.96 -10.94
N PHE A 135 8.86 9.76 -10.46
CA PHE A 135 8.24 9.60 -9.14
C PHE A 135 9.19 9.99 -8.01
N SER A 136 10.49 9.74 -8.14
CA SER A 136 11.49 10.20 -7.17
C SER A 136 11.52 11.72 -7.08
N LYS A 137 11.46 12.43 -8.22
CA LYS A 137 11.40 13.90 -8.26
C LYS A 137 10.06 14.43 -7.75
N LEU A 138 8.96 13.77 -8.10
CA LEU A 138 7.62 14.13 -7.63
C LEU A 138 7.53 14.07 -6.10
N SER A 139 8.13 13.06 -5.47
CA SER A 139 8.14 12.92 -4.01
C SER A 139 8.99 13.96 -3.30
N SER A 140 9.93 14.61 -3.99
CA SER A 140 10.83 15.62 -3.42
C SER A 140 10.37 17.07 -3.67
N MET A 141 9.25 17.26 -4.37
CA MET A 141 8.75 18.62 -4.65
C MET A 141 8.10 19.27 -3.42
N GLN A 142 8.01 20.59 -3.46
CA GLN A 142 7.43 21.40 -2.38
C GLN A 142 5.89 21.42 -2.34
N TYR A 143 5.23 20.94 -3.39
CA TYR A 143 3.77 20.87 -3.47
C TYR A 143 3.26 19.60 -2.84
N PHE A 144 2.11 19.66 -2.17
CA PHE A 144 1.46 18.49 -1.62
C PHE A 144 0.49 17.88 -2.64
N PHE A 145 0.95 16.87 -3.34
CA PHE A 145 0.16 16.11 -4.31
C PHE A 145 -0.16 14.73 -3.74
N LYS A 146 -1.43 14.49 -3.42
CA LYS A 146 -1.92 13.20 -2.94
C LYS A 146 -2.16 12.29 -4.13
N VAL A 147 -1.43 11.20 -4.22
CA VAL A 147 -1.66 10.16 -5.22
C VAL A 147 -2.70 9.19 -4.70
N ASP A 148 -3.81 9.04 -5.43
CA ASP A 148 -4.89 8.11 -5.09
C ASP A 148 -4.73 6.77 -5.82
N LYS A 149 -4.30 6.81 -7.10
CA LYS A 149 -4.16 5.61 -7.92
C LYS A 149 -3.06 5.78 -8.97
N ILE A 150 -2.28 4.72 -9.16
CA ILE A 150 -1.34 4.59 -10.27
C ILE A 150 -1.70 3.35 -11.06
N THR A 151 -1.90 3.50 -12.37
CA THR A 151 -2.13 2.39 -13.31
C THR A 151 -1.01 2.36 -14.31
N ILE A 152 -0.26 1.26 -14.39
CA ILE A 152 0.84 1.09 -15.35
C ILE A 152 0.42 0.06 -16.39
N LEU A 153 0.47 0.46 -17.65
CA LEU A 153 0.12 -0.36 -18.80
C LEU A 153 1.36 -0.54 -19.68
N LYS A 154 1.51 -1.73 -20.26
CA LYS A 154 2.52 -1.96 -21.29
C LYS A 154 2.08 -1.23 -22.56
N HIS A 155 2.98 -0.49 -23.21
CA HIS A 155 2.67 0.16 -24.48
C HIS A 155 2.62 -0.91 -25.59
N GLU A 156 1.51 -1.01 -26.31
CA GLU A 156 1.29 -2.08 -27.29
C GLU A 156 2.19 -1.95 -28.55
N VAL A 157 2.60 -0.74 -28.90
CA VAL A 157 3.27 -0.46 -30.19
C VAL A 157 4.74 -0.06 -30.03
N LYS A 158 5.18 0.40 -28.85
CA LYS A 158 6.56 0.84 -28.55
C LYS A 158 7.13 0.08 -27.37
N THR A 159 8.45 -0.10 -27.37
CA THR A 159 9.19 -0.56 -26.18
C THR A 159 9.11 0.49 -25.08
N GLY A 160 7.99 0.51 -24.34
CA GLY A 160 7.75 1.49 -23.27
C GLY A 160 6.58 1.11 -22.41
N VAL A 161 6.28 1.97 -21.47
CA VAL A 161 5.15 1.86 -20.56
C VAL A 161 4.34 3.16 -20.58
N LYS A 162 3.05 3.02 -20.35
CA LYS A 162 2.13 4.13 -20.11
C LYS A 162 1.69 4.07 -18.66
N ALA A 163 1.88 5.14 -17.91
CA ALA A 163 1.39 5.27 -16.55
C ALA A 163 0.29 6.35 -16.49
N ILE A 164 -0.81 6.02 -15.82
CA ILE A 164 -1.89 6.96 -15.50
C ILE A 164 -1.89 7.13 -14.00
N VAL A 165 -1.67 8.37 -13.56
CA VAL A 165 -1.61 8.75 -12.14
C VAL A 165 -2.82 9.63 -11.86
N ASN A 166 -3.70 9.17 -10.99
CA ASN A 166 -4.84 9.94 -10.49
C ASN A 166 -4.50 10.41 -9.08
N GLY A 167 -4.75 11.67 -8.81
CA GLY A 167 -4.46 12.27 -7.51
C GLY A 167 -5.10 13.64 -7.36
N SER A 168 -4.76 14.31 -6.27
CA SER A 168 -5.27 15.64 -5.96
C SER A 168 -4.15 16.56 -5.49
N LEU A 169 -4.04 17.72 -6.11
CA LEU A 169 -3.22 18.82 -5.63
C LEU A 169 -3.94 19.49 -4.46
N ILE A 170 -3.33 19.46 -3.29
CA ILE A 170 -3.96 20.03 -2.10
C ILE A 170 -3.79 21.54 -2.10
N MET A 171 -4.92 22.23 -1.97
CA MET A 171 -5.02 23.68 -2.04
C MET A 171 -5.05 24.28 -0.63
N GLY A 172 -4.41 25.42 -0.45
CA GLY A 172 -4.55 26.23 0.76
C GLY A 172 -5.92 26.92 0.80
N VAL A 173 -6.38 27.22 2.01
CA VAL A 173 -7.56 28.07 2.18
C VAL A 173 -7.12 29.51 1.92
N GLU A 174 -7.81 30.19 1.00
CA GLU A 174 -7.57 31.62 0.73
C GLU A 174 -7.62 32.41 2.05
N LYS A 175 -6.51 33.00 2.44
CA LYS A 175 -6.47 33.92 3.59
C LYS A 175 -7.21 35.19 3.17
N LYS A 176 -8.47 35.32 3.61
CA LYS A 176 -9.20 36.59 3.57
C LYS A 176 -8.57 37.62 4.48
#